data_ddd146326af7fba687891464423bd602
#
_entry.id   ddd146326af7fba687891464423bd602
#
_cell.length_a   1.000
_cell.length_b   1.000
_cell.length_c   1.000
_cell.angle_alpha   90.00
_cell.angle_beta   90.00
_cell.angle_gamma   90.00
#
_symmetry.space_group_name_H-M   'P 1'
#
loop_
_entity.id
_entity.type
_entity.pdbx_description
1 polymer ?
#
loop_
_entity_poly.entity_id
_entity_poly.type
_entity_poly.pdbx_seq_one_letter_code
_entity_poly.pdbx_strand_id
1 'polypeptide(L)'
;GALEIHEDWVYCGKIVGFTGVRLAEILFRLNKKTPFAQAMEMRRNTLKIQRAYFDNFPIRSWHRKILKDAEKGFIQTRWGSYLRLIESDVENAKIAAAKIGQGEGAEYVQGKQIELLRKICNDEVTMDAQVHDEILLSIPKNYPKGEIIKILDLLHGESRRLPGFYCPWSSKIGNSWGEM
;
A
#
# COMPACT_ATOMS: atom_id res chain seq x y z
N GLY A 1 22.05 -14.03 -17.55
CA GLY A 1 21.63 -14.11 -16.20
C GLY A 1 20.71 -12.94 -15.88
N ALA A 2 19.49 -13.21 -15.44
CA ALA A 2 18.59 -12.17 -14.96
C ALA A 2 19.26 -11.50 -13.75
N LEU A 3 19.41 -10.18 -13.79
CA LEU A 3 19.79 -9.40 -12.63
C LEU A 3 18.64 -9.58 -11.61
N GLU A 4 18.91 -10.25 -10.51
CA GLU A 4 18.04 -10.19 -9.33
C GLU A 4 18.04 -8.74 -8.86
N ILE A 5 16.99 -8.04 -9.21
CA ILE A 5 16.75 -6.69 -8.71
C ILE A 5 16.13 -6.87 -7.33
N HIS A 6 16.88 -6.53 -6.29
CA HIS A 6 16.38 -6.58 -4.92
C HIS A 6 15.11 -5.73 -4.81
N GLU A 7 14.07 -6.26 -4.18
CA GLU A 7 12.77 -5.57 -4.07
C GLU A 7 12.89 -4.17 -3.46
N ASP A 8 13.77 -3.98 -2.49
CA ASP A 8 14.08 -2.69 -1.88
C ASP A 8 14.58 -1.63 -2.88
N TRP A 9 15.26 -2.04 -3.93
CA TRP A 9 15.79 -1.12 -4.95
C TRP A 9 14.69 -0.61 -5.87
N VAL A 10 13.74 -1.48 -6.19
CA VAL A 10 12.55 -1.11 -6.96
C VAL A 10 11.69 -0.17 -6.12
N TYR A 11 11.57 -0.44 -4.84
CA TYR A 11 10.82 0.37 -3.88
C TYR A 11 11.45 1.75 -3.69
N CYS A 12 12.74 1.84 -3.38
CA CYS A 12 13.45 3.11 -3.23
C CYS A 12 13.45 3.96 -4.51
N GLY A 13 13.64 3.34 -5.68
CA GLY A 13 13.60 4.04 -6.97
C GLY A 13 12.20 4.56 -7.32
N LYS A 14 11.14 3.89 -6.87
CA LYS A 14 9.74 4.26 -7.14
C LYS A 14 9.26 5.42 -6.27
N ILE A 15 9.56 5.39 -4.96
CA ILE A 15 8.98 6.33 -4.00
C ILE A 15 9.72 7.65 -3.96
N VAL A 16 11.02 7.65 -4.13
CA VAL A 16 11.87 8.83 -3.88
C VAL A 16 12.25 9.57 -5.16
N GLY A 17 11.75 9.14 -6.33
CA GLY A 17 12.06 9.80 -7.61
C GLY A 17 13.56 9.89 -7.90
N PHE A 18 14.35 8.91 -7.44
CA PHE A 18 15.77 8.85 -7.71
C PHE A 18 16.01 8.86 -9.21
N THR A 19 16.74 9.87 -9.68
CA THR A 19 17.29 9.81 -11.02
C THR A 19 18.19 8.58 -11.10
N GLY A 20 18.26 7.91 -12.26
CA GLY A 20 19.12 6.73 -12.45
C GLY A 20 20.58 6.97 -12.04
N VAL A 21 21.04 8.24 -11.98
CA VAL A 21 22.36 8.64 -11.45
C VAL A 21 22.45 8.32 -9.96
N ARG A 22 21.47 8.73 -9.18
CA ARG A 22 21.51 8.58 -7.71
C ARG A 22 21.36 7.11 -7.29
N LEU A 23 20.60 6.32 -8.04
CA LEU A 23 20.55 4.89 -7.82
C LEU A 23 21.88 4.22 -8.14
N ALA A 24 22.54 4.58 -9.25
CA ALA A 24 23.87 4.09 -9.58
C ALA A 24 24.93 4.48 -8.53
N GLU A 25 24.83 5.70 -7.96
CA GLU A 25 25.68 6.13 -6.85
C GLU A 25 25.46 5.32 -5.57
N ILE A 26 24.20 5.03 -5.24
CA ILE A 26 23.87 4.19 -4.07
C ILE A 26 24.40 2.77 -4.28
N LEU A 27 24.21 2.20 -5.45
CA LEU A 27 24.71 0.86 -5.80
C LEU A 27 26.24 0.81 -5.77
N PHE A 28 26.90 1.84 -6.28
CA PHE A 28 28.35 1.96 -6.21
C PHE A 28 28.87 2.08 -4.77
N ARG A 29 28.16 2.82 -3.91
CA ARG A 29 28.50 2.93 -2.48
C ARG A 29 28.29 1.63 -1.71
N LEU A 30 27.22 0.90 -2.03
CA LEU A 30 26.90 -0.37 -1.39
C LEU A 30 27.84 -1.49 -1.81
N ASN A 31 28.32 -1.45 -3.06
CA ASN A 31 29.23 -2.45 -3.60
C ASN A 31 30.46 -1.78 -4.25
N LYS A 32 31.42 -1.37 -3.43
CA LYS A 32 32.66 -0.69 -3.84
C LYS A 32 33.52 -1.46 -4.87
N LYS A 33 33.20 -2.74 -5.12
CA LYS A 33 33.92 -3.59 -6.08
C LYS A 33 33.25 -3.65 -7.45
N THR A 34 32.11 -3.02 -7.65
CA THR A 34 31.40 -3.07 -8.92
C THR A 34 32.16 -2.25 -9.98
N PRO A 35 32.60 -2.85 -11.09
CA PRO A 35 33.26 -2.12 -12.17
C PRO A 35 32.36 -1.02 -12.72
N PHE A 36 32.94 0.11 -13.11
CA PHE A 36 32.20 1.27 -13.65
C PHE A 36 31.29 0.90 -14.81
N ALA A 37 31.73 0.03 -15.72
CA ALA A 37 30.92 -0.45 -16.84
C ALA A 37 29.64 -1.14 -16.37
N GLN A 38 29.71 -1.98 -15.34
CA GLN A 38 28.59 -2.69 -14.77
C GLN A 38 27.60 -1.71 -14.06
N ALA A 39 28.15 -0.70 -13.33
CA ALA A 39 27.31 0.33 -12.73
C ALA A 39 26.55 1.15 -13.78
N MET A 40 27.17 1.46 -14.91
CA MET A 40 26.54 2.17 -16.03
C MET A 40 25.47 1.32 -16.73
N GLU A 41 25.67 0.03 -16.85
CA GLU A 41 24.67 -0.90 -17.39
C GLU A 41 23.46 -1.02 -16.44
N MET A 42 23.69 -1.18 -15.15
CA MET A 42 22.65 -1.19 -14.12
C MET A 42 21.82 0.10 -14.18
N ARG A 43 22.48 1.27 -14.27
CA ARG A 43 21.81 2.57 -14.46
C ARG A 43 20.89 2.57 -15.69
N ARG A 44 21.39 2.07 -16.82
CA ARG A 44 20.64 2.02 -18.08
C ARG A 44 19.41 1.14 -17.96
N ASN A 45 19.55 -0.01 -17.34
CA ASN A 45 18.45 -0.96 -17.12
C ASN A 45 17.42 -0.40 -16.13
N THR A 46 17.85 0.24 -15.05
CA THR A 46 16.96 0.92 -14.09
C THR A 46 16.15 2.02 -14.76
N LEU A 47 16.77 2.83 -15.61
CA LEU A 47 16.07 3.88 -16.37
C LEU A 47 15.02 3.30 -17.34
N LYS A 48 15.31 2.15 -17.97
CA LYS A 48 14.34 1.45 -18.83
C LYS A 48 13.14 0.98 -18.01
N ILE A 49 13.37 0.33 -16.87
CA ILE A 49 12.31 -0.12 -15.95
C ILE A 49 11.47 1.07 -15.46
N GLN A 50 12.12 2.13 -15.04
CA GLN A 50 11.44 3.34 -14.56
C GLN A 50 10.57 3.97 -15.67
N ARG A 51 11.07 4.05 -16.90
CA ARG A 51 10.29 4.54 -18.03
C ARG A 51 9.08 3.65 -18.30
N ALA A 52 9.29 2.34 -18.44
CA ALA A 52 8.21 1.39 -18.67
C ALA A 52 7.13 1.47 -17.56
N TYR A 53 7.54 1.64 -16.31
CA TYR A 53 6.61 1.81 -15.20
C TYR A 53 5.76 3.08 -15.34
N PHE A 54 6.38 4.22 -15.61
CA PHE A 54 5.65 5.49 -15.76
C PHE A 54 4.83 5.59 -17.05
N ASP A 55 5.19 4.83 -18.09
CA ASP A 55 4.43 4.78 -19.33
C ASP A 55 3.19 3.90 -19.20
N ASN A 56 3.26 2.84 -18.38
CA ASN A 56 2.14 1.94 -18.13
C ASN A 56 1.19 2.40 -17.02
N PHE A 57 1.64 3.27 -16.10
CA PHE A 57 0.83 3.74 -14.99
C PHE A 57 0.75 5.28 -14.96
N PRO A 58 -0.45 5.88 -14.81
CA PRO A 58 -0.64 7.33 -14.85
C PRO A 58 -0.15 8.04 -13.57
N ILE A 59 0.94 7.57 -12.96
CA ILE A 59 1.45 8.05 -11.68
C ILE A 59 1.91 9.51 -11.76
N ARG A 60 2.53 9.92 -12.88
CA ARG A 60 2.99 11.30 -13.05
C ARG A 60 1.83 12.30 -13.09
N SER A 61 0.71 11.94 -13.71
CA SER A 61 -0.49 12.78 -13.73
C SER A 61 -1.16 12.81 -12.36
N TRP A 62 -1.18 11.67 -11.66
CA TRP A 62 -1.67 11.56 -10.31
C TRP A 62 -0.83 12.40 -9.33
N HIS A 63 0.51 12.32 -9.38
CA HIS A 63 1.39 13.17 -8.59
C HIS A 63 1.13 14.66 -8.83
N ARG A 64 1.04 15.09 -10.09
CA ARG A 64 0.74 16.50 -10.42
C ARG A 64 -0.58 16.97 -9.83
N LYS A 65 -1.59 16.12 -9.85
CA LYS A 65 -2.89 16.43 -9.24
C LYS A 65 -2.75 16.59 -7.71
N ILE A 66 -2.06 15.65 -7.06
CA ILE A 66 -1.84 15.73 -5.60
C ILE A 66 -1.06 16.99 -5.22
N LEU A 67 -0.02 17.34 -5.99
CA LEU A 67 0.75 18.56 -5.76
C LEU A 67 -0.15 19.80 -5.81
N LYS A 68 -0.98 19.92 -6.84
CA LYS A 68 -1.93 21.01 -6.98
C LYS A 68 -2.96 21.05 -5.86
N ASP A 69 -3.42 19.89 -5.38
CA ASP A 69 -4.35 19.83 -4.27
C ASP A 69 -3.65 20.16 -2.94
N ALA A 70 -2.37 19.79 -2.77
CA ALA A 70 -1.55 20.12 -1.60
C ALA A 70 -1.33 21.63 -1.42
N GLU A 71 -1.30 22.43 -2.50
CA GLU A 71 -1.23 23.89 -2.45
C GLU A 71 -2.40 24.52 -1.66
N LYS A 72 -3.52 23.81 -1.55
CA LYS A 72 -4.68 24.23 -0.75
C LYS A 72 -4.50 24.03 0.77
N GLY A 73 -3.38 23.41 1.19
CA GLY A 73 -3.12 23.05 2.58
C GLY A 73 -3.85 21.80 3.06
N PHE A 74 -4.54 21.10 2.19
CA PHE A 74 -5.20 19.82 2.49
C PHE A 74 -5.32 18.96 1.24
N ILE A 75 -5.47 17.65 1.46
CA ILE A 75 -5.87 16.70 0.41
C ILE A 75 -7.13 15.97 0.86
N GLN A 76 -7.92 15.52 -0.10
CA GLN A 76 -9.12 14.75 0.15
C GLN A 76 -8.97 13.34 -0.42
N THR A 77 -9.30 12.33 0.41
CA THR A 77 -9.39 10.94 -0.05
C THR A 77 -10.61 10.74 -0.94
N ARG A 78 -10.66 9.68 -1.71
CA ARG A 78 -11.85 9.30 -2.49
C ARG A 78 -13.09 9.02 -1.62
N TRP A 79 -12.86 8.73 -0.34
CA TRP A 79 -13.91 8.43 0.65
C TRP A 79 -14.48 9.69 1.29
N GLY A 80 -13.85 10.84 1.03
CA GLY A 80 -14.31 12.15 1.49
C GLY A 80 -13.58 12.69 2.71
N SER A 81 -12.66 11.92 3.32
CA SER A 81 -11.88 12.40 4.45
C SER A 81 -10.87 13.45 4.03
N TYR A 82 -10.69 14.48 4.87
CA TYR A 82 -9.71 15.54 4.68
C TYR A 82 -8.45 15.26 5.48
N LEU A 83 -7.31 15.35 4.81
CA LEU A 83 -5.99 15.24 5.43
C LEU A 83 -5.31 16.61 5.37
N ARG A 84 -5.16 17.25 6.52
CA ARG A 84 -4.52 18.56 6.63
C ARG A 84 -3.02 18.45 6.43
N LEU A 85 -2.44 19.39 5.68
CA LEU A 85 -1.03 19.53 5.43
C LEU A 85 -0.54 20.80 6.15
N ILE A 86 0.50 20.67 6.96
CA ILE A 86 0.94 21.73 7.89
C ILE A 86 2.37 22.19 7.55
N GLU A 87 3.10 21.40 6.76
CA GLU A 87 4.50 21.62 6.44
C GLU A 87 4.69 22.62 5.27
N SER A 88 5.94 22.84 4.87
CA SER A 88 6.28 23.62 3.68
C SER A 88 5.75 22.95 2.39
N ASP A 89 5.54 23.71 1.33
CA ASP A 89 4.97 23.23 0.07
C ASP A 89 5.70 22.00 -0.50
N VAL A 90 7.02 21.96 -0.44
CA VAL A 90 7.81 20.84 -0.97
C VAL A 90 7.64 19.59 -0.10
N GLU A 91 7.59 19.75 1.22
CA GLU A 91 7.38 18.65 2.14
C GLU A 91 5.93 18.17 2.13
N ASN A 92 4.98 19.10 2.07
CA ASN A 92 3.55 18.80 1.89
C ASN A 92 3.30 17.93 0.67
N ALA A 93 4.00 18.15 -0.43
CA ALA A 93 3.86 17.34 -1.65
C ALA A 93 4.24 15.88 -1.44
N LYS A 94 5.35 15.62 -0.74
CA LYS A 94 5.79 14.26 -0.43
C LYS A 94 4.85 13.59 0.57
N ILE A 95 4.47 14.32 1.61
CA ILE A 95 3.54 13.87 2.65
C ILE A 95 2.18 13.56 2.05
N ALA A 96 1.67 14.41 1.15
CA ALA A 96 0.39 14.25 0.50
C ALA A 96 0.31 12.95 -0.31
N ALA A 97 1.34 12.64 -1.12
CA ALA A 97 1.37 11.41 -1.91
C ALA A 97 1.37 10.14 -1.03
N ALA A 98 2.10 10.16 0.09
CA ALA A 98 2.12 9.05 1.04
C ALA A 98 0.80 8.94 1.82
N LYS A 99 0.31 10.05 2.37
CA LYS A 99 -0.89 10.08 3.20
C LYS A 99 -2.17 9.71 2.44
N ILE A 100 -2.28 10.08 1.15
CA ILE A 100 -3.48 9.73 0.39
C ILE A 100 -3.57 8.21 0.18
N GLY A 101 -2.47 7.54 -0.13
CA GLY A 101 -2.44 6.08 -0.26
C GLY A 101 -2.72 5.37 1.07
N GLN A 102 -2.06 5.80 2.15
CA GLN A 102 -2.27 5.24 3.48
C GLN A 102 -3.67 5.52 4.02
N GLY A 103 -4.19 6.73 3.80
CA GLY A 103 -5.54 7.12 4.20
C GLY A 103 -6.61 6.31 3.48
N GLU A 104 -6.50 6.17 2.16
CA GLU A 104 -7.44 5.36 1.38
C GLU A 104 -7.39 3.88 1.79
N GLY A 105 -6.20 3.33 2.07
CA GLY A 105 -6.06 1.97 2.59
C GLY A 105 -6.73 1.79 3.95
N ALA A 106 -6.50 2.71 4.89
CA ALA A 106 -7.14 2.69 6.21
C ALA A 106 -8.68 2.77 6.09
N GLU A 107 -9.20 3.67 5.26
CA GLU A 107 -10.63 3.81 5.03
C GLU A 107 -11.26 2.57 4.37
N TYR A 108 -10.51 1.89 3.49
CA TYR A 108 -10.94 0.61 2.92
C TYR A 108 -11.10 -0.45 4.02
N VAL A 109 -10.08 -0.62 4.88
CA VAL A 109 -10.12 -1.57 6.01
C VAL A 109 -11.28 -1.24 6.96
N GLN A 110 -11.45 0.04 7.32
CA GLN A 110 -12.59 0.48 8.14
C GLN A 110 -13.94 0.18 7.48
N GLY A 111 -14.04 0.33 6.17
CA GLY A 111 -15.23 -0.05 5.41
C GLY A 111 -15.55 -1.54 5.56
N LYS A 112 -14.54 -2.41 5.47
CA LYS A 112 -14.70 -3.85 5.69
C LYS A 112 -15.05 -4.22 7.13
N GLN A 113 -14.47 -3.51 8.10
CA GLN A 113 -14.86 -3.66 9.51
C GLN A 113 -16.35 -3.35 9.74
N ILE A 114 -16.84 -2.25 9.19
CA ILE A 114 -18.26 -1.89 9.29
C ILE A 114 -19.15 -2.96 8.66
N GLU A 115 -18.72 -3.55 7.54
CA GLU A 115 -19.45 -4.65 6.92
C GLU A 115 -19.44 -5.91 7.79
N LEU A 116 -18.32 -6.27 8.41
CA LEU A 116 -18.21 -7.38 9.34
C LEU A 116 -19.12 -7.17 10.57
N LEU A 117 -19.02 -5.99 11.20
CA LEU A 117 -19.84 -5.64 12.36
C LEU A 117 -21.34 -5.74 12.07
N ARG A 118 -21.77 -5.37 10.88
CA ARG A 118 -23.19 -5.35 10.52
C ARG A 118 -23.74 -6.70 10.07
N LYS A 119 -22.91 -7.57 9.51
CA LYS A 119 -23.39 -8.78 8.84
C LYS A 119 -22.94 -10.08 9.51
N ILE A 120 -21.87 -10.04 10.27
CA ILE A 120 -21.20 -11.22 10.82
C ILE A 120 -21.14 -11.18 12.33
N CYS A 121 -20.69 -10.05 12.91
CA CYS A 121 -20.52 -9.95 14.36
C CYS A 121 -21.86 -10.04 15.10
N ASN A 122 -21.87 -10.81 16.16
CA ASN A 122 -22.99 -11.09 17.05
C ASN A 122 -22.45 -11.45 18.45
N ASP A 123 -23.24 -12.06 19.31
CA ASP A 123 -22.80 -12.47 20.65
C ASP A 123 -21.73 -13.59 20.62
N GLU A 124 -21.61 -14.34 19.54
CA GLU A 124 -20.65 -15.43 19.39
C GLU A 124 -19.39 -15.03 18.61
N VAL A 125 -19.52 -14.12 17.64
CA VAL A 125 -18.43 -13.63 16.79
C VAL A 125 -18.18 -12.19 17.10
N THR A 126 -17.03 -11.89 17.70
CA THR A 126 -16.66 -10.54 18.11
C THR A 126 -15.47 -10.03 17.31
N MET A 127 -15.45 -8.73 17.09
CA MET A 127 -14.28 -8.04 16.56
C MET A 127 -13.50 -7.47 17.74
N ASP A 128 -12.32 -8.01 17.97
CA ASP A 128 -11.53 -7.68 19.17
C ASP A 128 -10.58 -6.52 18.93
N ALA A 129 -9.96 -6.45 17.76
CA ALA A 129 -9.01 -5.39 17.45
C ALA A 129 -8.85 -5.13 15.95
N GLN A 130 -8.35 -3.95 15.63
CA GLN A 130 -7.71 -3.63 14.36
C GLN A 130 -6.26 -3.24 14.62
N VAL A 131 -5.33 -3.83 13.90
CA VAL A 131 -3.91 -3.48 13.95
C VAL A 131 -3.45 -3.20 12.52
N HIS A 132 -3.28 -1.93 12.18
CA HIS A 132 -2.98 -1.47 10.81
C HIS A 132 -4.03 -1.95 9.79
N ASP A 133 -3.67 -2.92 8.95
CA ASP A 133 -4.48 -3.55 7.91
C ASP A 133 -4.99 -4.95 8.30
N GLU A 134 -4.76 -5.35 9.54
CA GLU A 134 -5.26 -6.61 10.12
C GLU A 134 -6.55 -6.39 10.92
N ILE A 135 -7.45 -7.36 10.86
CA ILE A 135 -8.67 -7.42 11.65
C ILE A 135 -8.64 -8.72 12.47
N LEU A 136 -8.73 -8.58 13.79
CA LEU A 136 -8.79 -9.71 14.71
C LEU A 136 -10.23 -10.00 15.09
N LEU A 137 -10.64 -11.25 14.87
CA LEU A 137 -11.98 -11.75 15.24
C LEU A 137 -11.83 -12.91 16.22
N SER A 138 -12.65 -12.94 17.26
CA SER A 138 -12.87 -14.13 18.08
C SER A 138 -14.11 -14.87 17.58
N ILE A 139 -13.94 -16.18 17.36
CA ILE A 139 -15.00 -17.10 16.95
C ILE A 139 -15.00 -18.34 17.86
N PRO A 140 -16.15 -19.00 18.06
CA PRO A 140 -16.21 -20.26 18.79
C PRO A 140 -15.34 -21.34 18.15
N LYS A 141 -14.72 -22.23 18.97
CA LYS A 141 -13.88 -23.33 18.45
C LYS A 141 -14.58 -24.27 17.47
N ASN A 142 -15.88 -24.44 17.65
CA ASN A 142 -16.75 -25.28 16.82
C ASN A 142 -17.52 -24.47 15.77
N TYR A 143 -17.07 -23.24 15.47
CA TYR A 143 -17.74 -22.37 14.50
C TYR A 143 -17.79 -23.04 13.12
N PRO A 144 -18.96 -23.07 12.46
CA PRO A 144 -19.13 -23.80 11.20
C PRO A 144 -18.21 -23.29 10.10
N LYS A 145 -17.52 -24.20 9.41
CA LYS A 145 -16.60 -23.83 8.31
C LYS A 145 -17.30 -22.98 7.23
N GLY A 146 -18.57 -23.26 6.93
CA GLY A 146 -19.36 -22.47 5.98
C GLY A 146 -19.52 -21.00 6.39
N GLU A 147 -19.62 -20.73 7.68
CA GLU A 147 -19.72 -19.37 8.19
C GLU A 147 -18.36 -18.65 8.12
N ILE A 148 -17.24 -19.38 8.35
CA ILE A 148 -15.88 -18.83 8.13
C ILE A 148 -15.70 -18.43 6.67
N ILE A 149 -16.17 -19.25 5.73
CA ILE A 149 -16.11 -18.94 4.30
C ILE A 149 -16.89 -17.64 4.01
N LYS A 150 -18.05 -17.43 4.60
CA LYS A 150 -18.82 -16.18 4.43
C LYS A 150 -18.07 -14.96 4.92
N ILE A 151 -17.31 -15.08 6.02
CA ILE A 151 -16.45 -14.00 6.51
C ILE A 151 -15.39 -13.66 5.46
N LEU A 152 -14.71 -14.69 4.92
CA LEU A 152 -13.67 -14.50 3.91
C LEU A 152 -14.25 -13.94 2.61
N ASP A 153 -15.38 -14.43 2.14
CA ASP A 153 -16.07 -13.92 0.94
C ASP A 153 -16.44 -12.44 1.10
N LEU A 154 -16.87 -12.04 2.30
CA LEU A 154 -17.18 -10.64 2.58
C LEU A 154 -15.91 -9.78 2.54
N LEU A 155 -14.79 -10.24 3.08
CA LEU A 155 -13.51 -9.52 3.06
C LEU A 155 -12.95 -9.43 1.64
N HIS A 156 -12.95 -10.54 0.90
CA HIS A 156 -12.50 -10.60 -0.50
C HIS A 156 -13.44 -9.94 -1.49
N GLY A 157 -14.67 -9.69 -1.10
CA GLY A 157 -15.69 -9.09 -1.94
C GLY A 157 -15.32 -7.68 -2.41
N GLU A 158 -15.99 -7.24 -3.46
CA GLU A 158 -15.83 -5.91 -4.03
C GLU A 158 -16.03 -4.81 -2.98
N SER A 159 -15.23 -3.77 -3.09
CA SER A 159 -15.42 -2.58 -2.26
C SER A 159 -16.70 -1.83 -2.68
N ARG A 160 -17.63 -1.63 -1.74
CA ARG A 160 -18.86 -0.86 -2.02
C ARG A 160 -18.60 0.58 -2.47
N ARG A 161 -17.48 1.17 -2.04
CA ARG A 161 -17.13 2.56 -2.34
C ARG A 161 -16.19 2.71 -3.53
N LEU A 162 -15.56 1.61 -3.96
CA LEU A 162 -14.66 1.57 -5.11
C LEU A 162 -15.09 0.41 -6.02
N PRO A 163 -16.12 0.60 -6.87
CA PRO A 163 -16.58 -0.42 -7.80
C PRO A 163 -15.44 -0.93 -8.68
N GLY A 164 -15.33 -2.25 -8.84
CA GLY A 164 -14.25 -2.92 -9.55
C GLY A 164 -12.96 -3.09 -8.74
N PHE A 165 -12.90 -2.61 -7.49
CA PHE A 165 -11.72 -2.79 -6.64
C PHE A 165 -11.90 -3.97 -5.69
N TYR A 166 -10.98 -4.90 -5.78
CA TYR A 166 -10.85 -6.08 -4.94
C TYR A 166 -9.48 -6.08 -4.29
N CYS A 167 -9.43 -6.24 -2.97
CA CYS A 167 -8.17 -6.38 -2.24
C CYS A 167 -8.07 -7.81 -1.71
N PRO A 168 -7.00 -8.54 -2.03
CA PRO A 168 -6.81 -9.87 -1.47
C PRO A 168 -6.53 -9.77 0.04
N TRP A 169 -7.17 -10.65 0.80
CA TRP A 169 -6.94 -10.82 2.23
C TRP A 169 -6.28 -12.17 2.49
N SER A 170 -5.31 -12.21 3.38
CA SER A 170 -4.82 -13.46 3.95
C SER A 170 -5.51 -13.71 5.29
N SER A 171 -5.73 -14.96 5.64
CA SER A 171 -6.32 -15.32 6.93
C SER A 171 -5.50 -16.39 7.64
N LYS A 172 -5.46 -16.30 8.95
CA LYS A 172 -4.89 -17.32 9.82
C LYS A 172 -5.88 -17.61 10.94
N ILE A 173 -5.86 -18.83 11.43
CA ILE A 173 -6.69 -19.28 12.55
C ILE A 173 -5.77 -19.93 13.57
N GLY A 174 -5.89 -19.53 14.83
CA GLY A 174 -5.15 -20.08 15.96
C GLY A 174 -6.00 -20.04 17.22
N ASN A 175 -5.52 -20.65 18.32
CA ASN A 175 -6.21 -20.57 19.60
C ASN A 175 -5.93 -19.26 20.34
N SER A 176 -4.92 -18.53 19.90
CA SER A 176 -4.56 -17.21 20.41
C SER A 176 -3.90 -16.39 19.32
N TRP A 177 -3.86 -15.07 19.49
CA TRP A 177 -3.19 -14.18 18.55
C TRP A 177 -1.69 -14.51 18.39
N GLY A 178 -1.03 -14.94 19.45
CA GLY A 178 0.39 -15.32 19.42
C GLY A 178 0.69 -16.61 18.65
N GLU A 179 -0.32 -17.39 18.25
CA GLU A 179 -0.19 -18.60 17.43
C GLU A 179 -0.44 -18.34 15.94
N MET A 180 -0.82 -17.13 15.56
CA MET A 180 -1.09 -16.69 14.20
C MET A 180 0.09 -15.90 13.64
#